data_2ee892b3c13fc14fee04c0d8d2e2d68d
#
_entry.id   2ee892b3c13fc14fee04c0d8d2e2d68d
#
_cell.length_a   1.000
_cell.length_b   1.000
_cell.length_c   1.000
_cell.angle_alpha   90.00
_cell.angle_beta   90.00
_cell.angle_gamma   90.00
#
_symmetry.space_group_name_H-M   'P 1'
#
loop_
_entity.id
_entity.type
_entity.pdbx_description
1 polymer ?
#
loop_
_entity_poly.entity_id
_entity_poly.type
_entity_poly.pdbx_seq_one_letter_code
_entity_poly.pdbx_strand_id
1 'polypeptide(L)'
;LCERIPSFDLVRFTNSGTEATLNTIRAARAVTGKSKIAKVEGGYHGSHDQVSVSVRTNPAKSGERTRPDAMPATEGLGEGTLDQVVVIPFNETTIAKRRLEENKDDLAAVIIEPMLGSVGMLPATSEFLSMLREFTADNGIILIFDEVISYRASSGGCQEYYGITPDMSSL
;
A
#
# COMPACT_ATOMS: atom_id res chain seq x y z
N LEU A 1 -13.51 -18.19 -2.02
CA LEU A 1 -12.40 -17.22 -2.01
C LEU A 1 -11.21 -17.79 -1.26
N CYS A 2 -11.36 -18.25 -0.01
CA CYS A 2 -10.25 -18.78 0.80
C CYS A 2 -9.51 -19.97 0.19
N GLU A 3 -10.17 -20.79 -0.62
CA GLU A 3 -9.51 -21.88 -1.36
C GLU A 3 -8.68 -21.41 -2.57
N ARG A 4 -8.89 -20.17 -3.00
CA ARG A 4 -8.33 -19.66 -4.24
C ARG A 4 -7.25 -18.62 -4.02
N ILE A 5 -7.39 -17.79 -2.99
CA ILE A 5 -6.53 -16.64 -2.74
C ILE A 5 -5.55 -16.99 -1.62
N PRO A 6 -4.23 -17.00 -1.87
CA PRO A 6 -3.24 -17.50 -0.90
C PRO A 6 -3.27 -16.82 0.48
N SER A 7 -3.60 -15.53 0.54
CA SER A 7 -3.63 -14.77 1.81
C SER A 7 -4.96 -14.86 2.58
N PHE A 8 -5.97 -15.62 2.08
CA PHE A 8 -7.31 -15.59 2.65
C PHE A 8 -7.62 -16.78 3.55
N ASP A 9 -7.46 -16.59 4.86
CA ASP A 9 -8.07 -17.47 5.87
C ASP A 9 -9.50 -17.03 6.23
N LEU A 10 -9.71 -15.70 6.27
CA LEU A 10 -10.99 -15.06 6.58
C LEU A 10 -11.33 -13.96 5.57
N VAL A 11 -12.61 -13.76 5.32
CA VAL A 11 -13.11 -12.74 4.37
C VAL A 11 -14.16 -11.87 5.04
N ARG A 12 -14.06 -10.57 4.82
CA ARG A 12 -15.11 -9.60 5.13
C ARG A 12 -15.56 -8.91 3.86
N PHE A 13 -16.86 -8.99 3.56
CA PHE A 13 -17.45 -8.27 2.43
C PHE A 13 -17.69 -6.80 2.77
N THR A 14 -17.49 -5.94 1.78
CA THR A 14 -17.72 -4.50 1.82
C THR A 14 -18.44 -4.06 0.54
N ASN A 15 -18.90 -2.80 0.49
CA ASN A 15 -19.62 -2.29 -0.68
C ASN A 15 -18.72 -1.65 -1.73
N SER A 16 -17.44 -1.41 -1.41
CA SER A 16 -16.49 -0.77 -2.32
C SER A 16 -15.05 -1.08 -1.95
N GLY A 17 -14.11 -0.92 -2.89
CA GLY A 17 -12.68 -0.98 -2.62
C GLY A 17 -12.21 0.06 -1.59
N THR A 18 -12.82 1.24 -1.57
CA THR A 18 -12.57 2.25 -0.52
C THR A 18 -12.86 1.73 0.88
N GLU A 19 -13.99 1.06 1.07
CA GLU A 19 -14.34 0.45 2.35
C GLU A 19 -13.42 -0.74 2.68
N ALA A 20 -13.02 -1.52 1.69
CA ALA A 20 -12.10 -2.64 1.88
C ALA A 20 -10.75 -2.13 2.39
N THR A 21 -10.12 -1.19 1.70
CA THR A 21 -8.82 -0.61 2.09
C THR A 21 -8.88 0.12 3.43
N LEU A 22 -9.98 0.85 3.71
CA LEU A 22 -10.21 1.48 5.01
C LEU A 22 -10.22 0.45 6.14
N ASN A 23 -10.88 -0.68 5.95
CA ASN A 23 -10.97 -1.73 6.97
C ASN A 23 -9.66 -2.49 7.13
N THR A 24 -8.90 -2.77 6.06
CA THR A 24 -7.58 -3.41 6.18
C THR A 24 -6.58 -2.53 6.92
N ILE A 25 -6.56 -1.23 6.64
CA ILE A 25 -5.70 -0.27 7.37
C ILE A 25 -6.09 -0.18 8.86
N ARG A 26 -7.39 -0.15 9.18
CA ARG A 26 -7.86 -0.18 10.58
C ARG A 26 -7.45 -1.45 11.29
N ALA A 27 -7.58 -2.60 10.64
CA ALA A 27 -7.15 -3.89 11.19
C ALA A 27 -5.64 -3.91 11.44
N ALA A 28 -4.83 -3.45 10.48
CA ALA A 28 -3.37 -3.36 10.63
C ALA A 28 -2.97 -2.49 11.82
N ARG A 29 -3.60 -1.31 11.98
CA ARG A 29 -3.37 -0.44 13.15
C ARG A 29 -3.76 -1.10 14.46
N ALA A 30 -4.89 -1.81 14.49
CA ALA A 30 -5.35 -2.50 15.70
C ALA A 30 -4.41 -3.63 16.12
N VAL A 31 -3.88 -4.39 15.15
CA VAL A 31 -2.96 -5.50 15.42
C VAL A 31 -1.58 -5.01 15.86
N THR A 32 -1.06 -3.95 15.22
CA THR A 32 0.31 -3.47 15.48
C THR A 32 0.39 -2.45 16.60
N GLY A 33 -0.71 -1.78 16.95
CA GLY A 33 -0.72 -0.64 17.88
C GLY A 33 -0.07 0.62 17.32
N LYS A 34 0.34 0.62 16.05
CA LYS A 34 1.00 1.73 15.36
C LYS A 34 0.01 2.53 14.51
N SER A 35 0.38 3.74 14.08
CA SER A 35 -0.56 4.67 13.44
C SER A 35 -0.28 4.98 11.97
N LYS A 36 1.01 5.05 11.58
CA LYS A 36 1.39 5.43 10.22
C LYS A 36 1.20 4.28 9.24
N ILE A 37 0.97 4.65 7.98
CA ILE A 37 1.01 3.73 6.85
C ILE A 37 2.04 4.20 5.82
N ALA A 38 2.63 3.28 5.11
CA ALA A 38 3.40 3.60 3.91
C ALA A 38 2.61 3.22 2.67
N LYS A 39 2.68 4.06 1.63
CA LYS A 39 2.12 3.79 0.31
C LYS A 39 3.07 4.26 -0.79
N VAL A 40 2.95 3.72 -1.98
CA VAL A 40 3.74 4.19 -3.11
C VAL A 40 3.17 5.49 -3.69
N GLU A 41 4.06 6.36 -4.18
CA GLU A 41 3.66 7.52 -4.96
C GLU A 41 2.90 7.08 -6.21
N GLY A 42 1.78 7.75 -6.52
CA GLY A 42 0.91 7.39 -7.65
C GLY A 42 -0.09 6.26 -7.36
N GLY A 43 0.06 5.53 -6.25
CA GLY A 43 -0.88 4.46 -5.87
C GLY A 43 -2.24 5.00 -5.48
N TYR A 44 -3.31 4.33 -5.94
CA TYR A 44 -4.70 4.67 -5.62
C TYR A 44 -5.35 3.55 -4.82
N HIS A 45 -5.88 3.88 -3.64
CA HIS A 45 -6.46 2.91 -2.71
C HIS A 45 -7.85 3.31 -2.21
N GLY A 46 -8.56 4.10 -3.02
CA GLY A 46 -9.87 4.64 -2.65
C GLY A 46 -9.82 6.11 -2.25
N SER A 47 -10.91 6.62 -1.67
CA SER A 47 -11.15 8.04 -1.44
C SER A 47 -11.20 8.45 0.03
N HIS A 48 -10.83 7.58 0.97
CA HIS A 48 -10.71 7.99 2.36
C HIS A 48 -9.37 8.73 2.62
N ASP A 49 -9.33 9.56 3.65
CA ASP A 49 -8.26 10.53 3.89
C ASP A 49 -6.85 9.93 3.84
N GLN A 50 -6.61 8.82 4.57
CA GLN A 50 -5.27 8.23 4.69
C GLN A 50 -4.68 7.73 3.38
N VAL A 51 -5.48 7.48 2.36
CA VAL A 51 -5.00 7.02 1.04
C VAL A 51 -5.17 8.07 -0.06
N SER A 52 -5.91 9.15 0.22
CA SER A 52 -6.03 10.31 -0.67
C SER A 52 -4.78 11.21 -0.62
N VAL A 53 -3.62 10.58 -0.56
CA VAL A 53 -2.29 11.21 -0.45
C VAL A 53 -1.44 10.72 -1.61
N SER A 54 -0.78 11.63 -2.30
CA SER A 54 0.17 11.37 -3.40
C SER A 54 -0.37 10.43 -4.48
N VAL A 55 -1.64 10.62 -4.90
CA VAL A 55 -2.32 9.81 -5.93
C VAL A 55 -1.98 10.29 -7.33
N ARG A 56 -2.10 11.60 -7.58
CA ARG A 56 -1.80 12.25 -8.87
C ARG A 56 -1.00 13.51 -8.59
N THR A 57 0.25 13.31 -8.20
CA THR A 57 1.13 14.41 -7.84
C THR A 57 1.70 15.11 -9.08
N ASN A 58 1.86 16.43 -8.96
CA ASN A 58 2.70 17.16 -9.89
C ASN A 58 4.16 16.91 -9.51
N PRO A 59 4.99 16.29 -10.37
CA PRO A 59 6.39 15.99 -10.04
C PRO A 59 7.22 17.20 -9.60
N ALA A 60 6.85 18.40 -10.06
CA ALA A 60 7.53 19.65 -9.65
C ALA A 60 7.21 20.07 -8.20
N LYS A 61 6.22 19.45 -7.54
CA LYS A 61 5.78 19.77 -6.18
C LYS A 61 5.86 18.60 -5.21
N SER A 62 6.21 17.40 -5.67
CA SER A 62 6.20 16.16 -4.87
C SER A 62 7.48 15.92 -4.07
N GLY A 63 8.34 16.92 -3.94
CA GLY A 63 9.61 16.78 -3.24
C GLY A 63 10.69 16.15 -4.10
N GLU A 64 11.74 15.66 -3.46
CA GLU A 64 12.82 14.96 -4.16
C GLU A 64 12.42 13.53 -4.50
N ARG A 65 12.85 13.02 -5.68
CA ARG A 65 12.63 11.63 -6.09
C ARG A 65 13.08 10.61 -5.02
N THR A 66 14.13 10.94 -4.28
CA THR A 66 14.69 10.09 -3.23
C THR A 66 13.94 10.24 -1.90
N ARG A 67 13.08 11.25 -1.77
CA ARG A 67 12.30 11.55 -0.57
C ARG A 67 11.00 12.25 -0.98
N PRO A 68 10.05 11.51 -1.59
CA PRO A 68 8.78 12.11 -1.97
C PRO A 68 8.03 12.65 -0.76
N ASP A 69 7.45 13.85 -0.90
CA ASP A 69 6.60 14.45 0.11
C ASP A 69 5.19 13.85 0.04
N ALA A 70 4.53 13.77 1.19
CA ALA A 70 3.12 13.45 1.25
C ALA A 70 2.30 14.64 0.73
N MET A 71 1.66 14.49 -0.42
CA MET A 71 0.89 15.54 -1.08
C MET A 71 -0.61 15.25 -1.01
N PRO A 72 -1.46 16.21 -0.64
CA PRO A 72 -2.89 15.99 -0.60
C PRO A 72 -3.44 15.84 -2.03
N ALA A 73 -4.29 14.83 -2.25
CA ALA A 73 -5.00 14.65 -3.51
C ALA A 73 -6.20 15.60 -3.66
N THR A 74 -6.65 16.20 -2.56
CA THR A 74 -7.76 17.14 -2.47
C THR A 74 -7.54 18.11 -1.31
N GLU A 75 -8.11 19.32 -1.41
CA GLU A 75 -8.02 20.35 -0.37
C GLU A 75 -8.84 20.01 0.91
N GLY A 76 -9.72 19.00 0.84
CA GLY A 76 -10.61 18.61 1.93
C GLY A 76 -10.07 17.57 2.90
N LEU A 77 -8.77 17.26 2.87
CA LEU A 77 -8.19 16.30 3.83
C LEU A 77 -8.14 16.87 5.24
N GLY A 78 -8.44 16.03 6.23
CA GLY A 78 -8.37 16.41 7.65
C GLY A 78 -6.96 16.80 8.08
N GLU A 79 -6.88 17.71 9.07
CA GLU A 79 -5.61 18.12 9.67
C GLU A 79 -4.82 16.91 10.20
N GLY A 80 -3.50 16.92 10.01
CA GLY A 80 -2.61 15.82 10.44
C GLY A 80 -2.65 14.57 9.57
N THR A 81 -3.50 14.49 8.55
CA THR A 81 -3.57 13.32 7.66
C THR A 81 -2.23 13.01 7.00
N LEU A 82 -1.55 14.03 6.50
CA LEU A 82 -0.28 13.87 5.78
C LEU A 82 0.83 13.32 6.68
N ASP A 83 0.82 13.67 7.97
CA ASP A 83 1.81 13.20 8.95
C ASP A 83 1.69 11.69 9.25
N GLN A 84 0.55 11.10 8.91
CA GLN A 84 0.26 9.68 9.09
C GLN A 84 0.65 8.82 7.88
N VAL A 85 1.14 9.44 6.79
CA VAL A 85 1.41 8.73 5.53
C VAL A 85 2.86 8.91 5.11
N VAL A 86 3.58 7.81 4.98
CA VAL A 86 4.93 7.74 4.42
C VAL A 86 4.82 7.41 2.94
N VAL A 87 5.27 8.31 2.08
CA VAL A 87 5.30 8.08 0.63
C VAL A 87 6.64 7.46 0.26
N ILE A 88 6.59 6.37 -0.50
CA ILE A 88 7.78 5.69 -1.04
C ILE A 88 7.73 5.65 -2.57
N PRO A 89 8.87 5.75 -3.27
CA PRO A 89 8.90 5.66 -4.73
C PRO A 89 8.67 4.22 -5.20
N PHE A 90 7.88 4.07 -6.27
CA PHE A 90 7.55 2.77 -6.86
C PHE A 90 8.73 2.18 -7.63
N ASN A 91 9.01 0.88 -7.44
CA ASN A 91 10.10 0.12 -8.08
C ASN A 91 11.52 0.67 -7.82
N GLU A 92 11.68 1.56 -6.85
CA GLU A 92 13.00 2.07 -6.42
C GLU A 92 13.40 1.38 -5.10
N THR A 93 13.73 0.09 -5.18
CA THR A 93 13.91 -0.82 -4.03
C THR A 93 14.78 -0.24 -2.92
N THR A 94 15.97 0.27 -3.26
CA THR A 94 16.93 0.83 -2.28
C THR A 94 16.39 2.07 -1.59
N ILE A 95 15.75 2.97 -2.34
CA ILE A 95 15.22 4.23 -1.82
C ILE A 95 14.01 3.95 -0.93
N ALA A 96 13.10 3.11 -1.41
CA ALA A 96 11.90 2.72 -0.66
C ALA A 96 12.29 2.04 0.66
N LYS A 97 13.24 1.09 0.64
CA LYS A 97 13.73 0.42 1.86
C LYS A 97 14.27 1.41 2.88
N ARG A 98 15.10 2.37 2.45
CA ARG A 98 15.62 3.42 3.34
C ARG A 98 14.49 4.26 3.96
N ARG A 99 13.48 4.66 3.17
CA ARG A 99 12.33 5.43 3.67
C ARG A 99 11.50 4.65 4.67
N LEU A 100 11.31 3.36 4.44
CA LEU A 100 10.63 2.48 5.38
C LEU A 100 11.43 2.32 6.68
N GLU A 101 12.76 2.13 6.60
CA GLU A 101 13.65 2.03 7.76
C GLU A 101 13.61 3.29 8.65
N GLU A 102 13.58 4.48 8.05
CA GLU A 102 13.46 5.77 8.77
C GLU A 102 12.15 5.90 9.58
N ASN A 103 11.13 5.09 9.28
CA ASN A 103 9.78 5.20 9.86
C ASN A 103 9.26 3.92 10.51
N LYS A 104 10.01 2.83 10.51
CA LYS A 104 9.55 1.48 10.88
C LYS A 104 8.90 1.36 12.26
N ASP A 105 9.33 2.18 13.20
CA ASP A 105 8.82 2.12 14.57
C ASP A 105 7.36 2.60 14.68
N ASP A 106 6.92 3.48 13.76
CA ASP A 106 5.57 4.03 13.70
C ASP A 106 4.66 3.36 12.65
N LEU A 107 5.24 2.55 11.74
CA LEU A 107 4.50 1.97 10.62
C LEU A 107 3.62 0.79 11.07
N ALA A 108 2.32 0.92 10.89
CA ALA A 108 1.34 -0.16 11.03
C ALA A 108 1.30 -1.05 9.79
N ALA A 109 1.36 -0.46 8.61
CA ALA A 109 1.24 -1.18 7.35
C ALA A 109 2.00 -0.52 6.21
N VAL A 110 2.32 -1.35 5.20
CA VAL A 110 2.62 -0.93 3.84
C VAL A 110 1.47 -1.39 2.96
N ILE A 111 0.79 -0.46 2.27
CA ILE A 111 -0.25 -0.76 1.29
C ILE A 111 0.26 -0.49 -0.12
N ILE A 112 0.04 -1.44 -1.02
CA ILE A 112 0.50 -1.36 -2.40
C ILE A 112 -0.47 -2.02 -3.36
N GLU A 113 -0.68 -1.40 -4.53
CA GLU A 113 -1.20 -2.10 -5.71
C GLU A 113 -0.02 -2.86 -6.35
N PRO A 114 -0.05 -4.20 -6.50
CA PRO A 114 1.00 -4.94 -7.22
C PRO A 114 1.13 -4.50 -8.69
N MET A 115 0.10 -3.84 -9.20
CA MET A 115 0.07 -3.19 -10.51
C MET A 115 -0.65 -1.85 -10.35
N LEU A 116 0.05 -0.74 -10.51
CA LEU A 116 -0.51 0.61 -10.35
C LEU A 116 -1.51 0.91 -11.47
N GLY A 117 -2.81 0.81 -11.16
CA GLY A 117 -3.88 1.03 -12.12
C GLY A 117 -3.95 2.47 -12.62
N SER A 118 -3.83 3.44 -11.72
CA SER A 118 -4.01 4.88 -11.98
C SER A 118 -2.97 5.50 -12.91
N VAL A 119 -1.81 4.86 -13.07
CA VAL A 119 -0.66 5.38 -13.84
C VAL A 119 -0.35 4.56 -15.09
N GLY A 120 -1.33 3.82 -15.60
CA GLY A 120 -1.20 3.08 -16.86
C GLY A 120 -0.87 1.60 -16.69
N MET A 121 -1.34 0.96 -15.64
CA MET A 121 -1.17 -0.47 -15.37
C MET A 121 0.32 -0.86 -15.21
N LEU A 122 1.07 -0.03 -14.51
CA LEU A 122 2.51 -0.24 -14.29
C LEU A 122 2.74 -1.38 -13.28
N PRO A 123 3.36 -2.51 -13.68
CA PRO A 123 3.60 -3.63 -12.77
C PRO A 123 4.74 -3.34 -11.79
N ALA A 124 4.62 -3.82 -10.58
CA ALA A 124 5.75 -3.89 -9.65
C ALA A 124 6.81 -4.87 -10.16
N THR A 125 8.07 -4.63 -9.83
CA THR A 125 9.11 -5.64 -10.04
C THR A 125 9.04 -6.69 -8.91
N SER A 126 9.40 -7.93 -9.22
CA SER A 126 9.48 -8.99 -8.20
C SER A 126 10.46 -8.63 -7.09
N GLU A 127 11.59 -7.99 -7.42
CA GLU A 127 12.57 -7.48 -6.45
C GLU A 127 11.95 -6.50 -5.47
N PHE A 128 11.14 -5.55 -5.97
CA PHE A 128 10.50 -4.55 -5.13
C PHE A 128 9.48 -5.17 -4.17
N LEU A 129 8.62 -6.08 -4.66
CA LEU A 129 7.64 -6.77 -3.83
C LEU A 129 8.29 -7.72 -2.82
N SER A 130 9.37 -8.43 -3.20
CA SER A 130 10.13 -9.29 -2.29
C SER A 130 10.74 -8.46 -1.16
N MET A 131 11.36 -7.32 -1.48
CA MET A 131 11.90 -6.40 -0.48
C MET A 131 10.82 -5.92 0.49
N LEU A 132 9.63 -5.55 -0.02
CA LEU A 132 8.52 -5.13 0.85
C LEU A 132 8.06 -6.27 1.77
N ARG A 133 7.94 -7.51 1.23
CA ARG A 133 7.55 -8.67 2.03
C ARG A 133 8.56 -8.98 3.14
N GLU A 134 9.83 -9.04 2.80
CA GLU A 134 10.91 -9.29 3.76
C GLU A 134 10.95 -8.20 4.83
N PHE A 135 10.99 -6.94 4.41
CA PHE A 135 11.05 -5.80 5.32
C PHE A 135 9.87 -5.77 6.31
N THR A 136 8.66 -5.97 5.81
CA THR A 136 7.46 -5.94 6.65
C THR A 136 7.42 -7.10 7.65
N ALA A 137 7.81 -8.30 7.22
CA ALA A 137 7.90 -9.47 8.09
C ALA A 137 8.92 -9.27 9.21
N ASP A 138 10.12 -8.79 8.89
CA ASP A 138 11.21 -8.58 9.84
C ASP A 138 10.90 -7.50 10.90
N ASN A 139 10.01 -6.55 10.60
CA ASN A 139 9.69 -5.42 11.46
C ASN A 139 8.29 -5.45 12.08
N GLY A 140 7.53 -6.54 11.91
CA GLY A 140 6.16 -6.67 12.43
C GLY A 140 5.21 -5.62 11.86
N ILE A 141 5.38 -5.29 10.57
CA ILE A 141 4.56 -4.36 9.79
C ILE A 141 3.64 -5.20 8.90
N ILE A 142 2.39 -4.80 8.76
CA ILE A 142 1.43 -5.52 7.92
C ILE A 142 1.62 -5.15 6.45
N LEU A 143 1.83 -6.14 5.58
CA LEU A 143 1.82 -5.94 4.14
C LEU A 143 0.40 -6.12 3.61
N ILE A 144 -0.13 -5.08 2.94
CA ILE A 144 -1.46 -5.08 2.34
C ILE A 144 -1.32 -5.00 0.82
N PHE A 145 -1.82 -6.00 0.10
CA PHE A 145 -1.99 -5.91 -1.35
C PHE A 145 -3.38 -5.39 -1.68
N ASP A 146 -3.44 -4.25 -2.34
CA ASP A 146 -4.67 -3.76 -2.97
C ASP A 146 -4.77 -4.35 -4.38
N GLU A 147 -5.59 -5.37 -4.51
CA GLU A 147 -5.80 -6.08 -5.75
C GLU A 147 -7.15 -5.76 -6.42
N VAL A 148 -7.78 -4.65 -6.06
CA VAL A 148 -9.04 -4.20 -6.69
C VAL A 148 -8.93 -4.14 -8.22
N ILE A 149 -7.77 -3.80 -8.75
CA ILE A 149 -7.48 -3.80 -10.19
C ILE A 149 -6.77 -5.10 -10.62
N SER A 150 -5.78 -5.54 -9.86
CA SER A 150 -4.81 -6.55 -10.28
C SER A 150 -5.23 -8.00 -10.03
N TYR A 151 -6.30 -8.25 -9.28
CA TYR A 151 -6.76 -9.60 -8.93
C TYR A 151 -6.96 -10.53 -10.14
N ARG A 152 -7.33 -9.96 -11.30
CA ARG A 152 -7.57 -10.74 -12.53
C ARG A 152 -6.30 -11.18 -13.27
N ALA A 153 -5.11 -10.83 -12.76
CA ALA A 153 -3.83 -11.20 -13.39
C ALA A 153 -3.58 -12.73 -13.35
N SER A 154 -4.10 -13.41 -12.33
CA SER A 154 -4.05 -14.87 -12.22
C SER A 154 -5.27 -15.39 -11.44
N SER A 155 -5.40 -16.69 -11.25
CA SER A 155 -6.54 -17.28 -10.55
C SER A 155 -6.57 -16.95 -9.06
N GLY A 156 -5.41 -16.79 -8.45
CA GLY A 156 -5.21 -16.37 -7.05
C GLY A 156 -4.75 -14.92 -6.90
N GLY A 157 -4.89 -14.09 -7.94
CA GLY A 157 -4.48 -12.69 -7.94
C GLY A 157 -2.99 -12.47 -8.24
N CYS A 158 -2.54 -11.24 -8.12
CA CYS A 158 -1.12 -10.91 -8.27
C CYS A 158 -0.24 -11.59 -7.22
N GLN A 159 -0.75 -11.86 -6.03
CA GLN A 159 -0.01 -12.62 -5.01
C GLN A 159 0.39 -14.02 -5.50
N GLU A 160 -0.48 -14.71 -6.23
CA GLU A 160 -0.14 -15.98 -6.89
C GLU A 160 0.84 -15.76 -8.05
N TYR A 161 0.59 -14.75 -8.88
CA TYR A 161 1.44 -14.44 -10.04
C TYR A 161 2.90 -14.14 -9.63
N TYR A 162 3.11 -13.39 -8.55
CA TYR A 162 4.45 -13.07 -8.04
C TYR A 162 5.01 -14.11 -7.05
N GLY A 163 4.18 -15.04 -6.56
CA GLY A 163 4.57 -15.97 -5.49
C GLY A 163 4.83 -15.27 -4.15
N ILE A 164 4.18 -14.15 -3.90
CA ILE A 164 4.35 -13.34 -2.68
C ILE A 164 3.00 -13.19 -1.98
N THR A 165 2.90 -13.73 -0.77
CA THR A 165 1.68 -13.69 0.02
C THR A 165 1.73 -12.49 0.99
N PRO A 166 0.83 -11.49 0.85
CA PRO A 166 0.68 -10.43 1.83
C PRO A 166 -0.03 -10.92 3.09
N ASP A 167 -0.04 -10.12 4.14
CA ASP A 167 -0.78 -10.39 5.37
C ASP A 167 -2.28 -10.13 5.20
N MET A 168 -2.64 -9.16 4.36
CA MET A 168 -4.02 -8.81 4.03
C MET A 168 -4.12 -8.41 2.55
N SER A 169 -5.32 -8.62 1.97
CA SER A 169 -5.62 -8.13 0.61
C SER A 169 -7.00 -7.49 0.55
N SER A 170 -7.16 -6.45 -0.27
CA SER A 170 -8.45 -5.90 -0.72
C SER A 170 -8.69 -6.25 -2.20
N LEU A 171 -9.94 -6.62 -2.53
CA LEU A 171 -10.36 -7.01 -3.87
C LEU A 171 -11.54 -6.16 -4.35
#